data_3628aa812ed8f896aecd5a7e09efc009
#
_entry.id   3628aa812ed8f896aecd5a7e09efc009
#
_cell.length_a   1.000
_cell.length_b   1.000
_cell.length_c   1.000
_cell.angle_alpha   90.00
_cell.angle_beta   90.00
_cell.angle_gamma   90.00
#
_symmetry.space_group_name_H-M   'P 1'
#
loop_
_entity.id
_entity.type
_entity.pdbx_description
1 polymer ?
#
loop_
_entity_poly.entity_id
_entity_poly.type
_entity_poly.pdbx_seq_one_letter_code
_entity_poly.pdbx_strand_id
1 'polypeptide(L)'
;MSRVGLGLCRLMLPRKNSTGSGVAGAKALATHTGLKAWFDGPLGKAVSRAAVEKSSELIPRTYYPTGLQLGPGPEDFLSKVDLGLAIHSPSTRASNPQCTLTTASEALPFSARSIDLLILPHTLDFSNEPHRVLREAGSILAAEGILVVCGFNRWSLWGLRRAVTFRPRPSPWSGDFLSPARVQDWMRLLGLEILGGKMMFYQPPVSASGLLRKSDFLEKAGDRWWPLLGGVYLLVARKKRLGFTGAKQRMARHRPFSIDAMAPTIPRQTKIGGPRL
;
A
#
# COMPACT_ATOMS: atom_id res chain seq x y z
N MET A 1 -17.50 25.10 26.68
CA MET A 1 -16.87 24.54 27.89
C MET A 1 -16.74 23.04 27.67
N SER A 2 -15.55 22.56 27.47
CA SER A 2 -14.99 21.33 27.98
C SER A 2 -13.66 21.07 27.27
N ARG A 3 -12.59 21.43 27.97
CA ARG A 3 -11.21 21.04 27.66
C ARG A 3 -11.05 19.58 28.09
N VAL A 4 -11.02 18.65 27.15
CA VAL A 4 -10.53 17.28 27.44
C VAL A 4 -9.70 16.83 26.24
N GLY A 5 -8.42 16.54 26.48
CA GLY A 5 -7.63 15.70 25.58
C GLY A 5 -6.28 16.20 25.10
N LEU A 6 -5.57 17.05 25.83
CA LEU A 6 -4.15 17.38 25.51
C LEU A 6 -3.20 16.59 26.42
N GLY A 7 -3.24 15.27 26.37
CA GLY A 7 -2.44 14.55 27.34
C GLY A 7 -2.13 13.08 27.07
N LEU A 8 -1.88 12.65 25.83
CA LEU A 8 -1.49 11.23 25.62
C LEU A 8 -0.76 10.96 24.29
N CYS A 9 0.05 11.88 23.80
CA CYS A 9 0.91 11.60 22.64
C CYS A 9 2.41 11.71 22.95
N ARG A 10 2.78 11.30 24.19
CA ARG A 10 4.19 11.13 24.57
C ARG A 10 4.44 9.66 24.90
N LEU A 11 4.28 8.80 23.89
CA LEU A 11 4.55 7.37 24.03
C LEU A 11 5.95 7.02 23.52
N MET A 12 6.77 6.63 24.46
CA MET A 12 7.92 5.72 24.44
C MET A 12 8.92 5.87 23.29
N LEU A 13 10.03 6.50 23.63
CA LEU A 13 11.32 6.30 22.98
C LEU A 13 11.72 4.81 23.08
N PRO A 14 12.04 4.13 21.98
CA PRO A 14 12.68 2.83 22.07
C PRO A 14 14.09 3.00 22.66
N ARG A 15 14.43 2.14 23.61
CA ARG A 15 15.77 2.02 24.19
C ARG A 15 16.80 1.89 23.06
N LYS A 16 17.79 2.76 23.07
CA LYS A 16 19.03 2.63 22.29
C LYS A 16 19.68 1.29 22.62
N ASN A 17 19.60 0.32 21.75
CA ASN A 17 20.62 -0.72 21.67
C ASN A 17 21.69 -0.21 20.70
N SER A 18 22.72 0.34 21.30
CA SER A 18 23.94 0.78 20.62
C SER A 18 24.85 -0.44 20.42
N THR A 19 25.16 -0.76 19.15
CA THR A 19 26.51 -1.08 18.69
C THR A 19 26.41 -1.47 17.22
N GLY A 20 27.03 -0.66 16.35
CA GLY A 20 27.21 -1.00 14.92
C GLY A 20 26.65 0.00 13.89
N SER A 21 26.49 1.30 14.18
CA SER A 21 25.72 2.19 13.29
C SER A 21 26.38 3.50 12.85
N GLY A 22 27.65 3.73 13.07
CA GLY A 22 28.23 5.04 12.74
C GLY A 22 28.16 5.39 11.24
N VAL A 23 28.53 4.48 10.35
CA VAL A 23 28.61 4.71 8.90
C VAL A 23 27.22 4.59 8.24
N ALA A 24 26.40 3.64 8.68
CA ALA A 24 25.04 3.46 8.16
C ALA A 24 24.13 4.64 8.55
N GLY A 25 24.24 5.14 9.76
CA GLY A 25 23.50 6.31 10.23
C GLY A 25 23.86 7.61 9.50
N ALA A 26 25.17 7.85 9.26
CA ALA A 26 25.63 9.02 8.51
C ALA A 26 25.14 8.99 7.05
N LYS A 27 25.16 7.83 6.40
CA LYS A 27 24.64 7.65 5.03
C LYS A 27 23.14 7.85 4.95
N ALA A 28 22.38 7.34 5.91
CA ALA A 28 20.94 7.55 5.99
C ALA A 28 20.61 9.05 6.17
N LEU A 29 21.31 9.74 7.07
CA LEU A 29 21.12 11.18 7.31
C LEU A 29 21.43 12.02 6.07
N ALA A 30 22.54 11.73 5.38
CA ALA A 30 22.91 12.41 4.13
C ALA A 30 21.86 12.18 3.03
N THR A 31 21.32 10.97 2.92
CA THR A 31 20.25 10.65 1.97
C THR A 31 18.98 11.43 2.30
N HIS A 32 18.57 11.52 3.56
CA HIS A 32 17.40 12.29 3.99
C HIS A 32 17.55 13.79 3.72
N THR A 33 18.72 14.36 4.00
CA THR A 33 18.98 15.79 3.75
C THR A 33 18.97 16.12 2.26
N GLY A 34 19.61 15.31 1.43
CA GLY A 34 19.61 15.49 -0.02
C GLY A 34 18.22 15.31 -0.65
N LEU A 35 17.43 14.37 -0.12
CA LEU A 35 16.07 14.12 -0.58
C LEU A 35 15.12 15.27 -0.23
N LYS A 36 15.23 15.82 0.97
CA LYS A 36 14.48 17.00 1.39
C LYS A 36 14.79 18.19 0.46
N ALA A 37 16.08 18.46 0.20
CA ALA A 37 16.49 19.52 -0.70
C ALA A 37 15.93 19.34 -2.11
N TRP A 38 15.86 18.09 -2.61
CA TRP A 38 15.26 17.81 -3.90
C TRP A 38 13.74 18.09 -3.93
N PHE A 39 13.00 17.66 -2.89
CA PHE A 39 11.57 17.93 -2.78
C PHE A 39 11.27 19.43 -2.61
N ASP A 40 12.18 20.22 -2.06
CA ASP A 40 12.08 21.67 -1.98
C ASP A 40 12.32 22.36 -3.32
N GLY A 41 12.94 21.66 -4.28
CA GLY A 41 13.16 22.14 -5.64
C GLY A 41 11.88 22.17 -6.50
N PRO A 42 11.91 22.85 -7.66
CA PRO A 42 10.72 23.03 -8.49
C PRO A 42 10.12 21.73 -9.00
N LEU A 43 10.96 20.78 -9.42
CA LEU A 43 10.53 19.45 -9.90
C LEU A 43 9.95 18.59 -8.77
N GLY A 44 10.61 18.58 -7.60
CA GLY A 44 10.15 17.85 -6.43
C GLY A 44 8.81 18.36 -5.92
N LYS A 45 8.62 19.68 -5.87
CA LYS A 45 7.33 20.30 -5.53
C LYS A 45 6.23 19.95 -6.53
N ALA A 46 6.54 19.96 -7.84
CA ALA A 46 5.58 19.56 -8.86
C ALA A 46 5.14 18.10 -8.70
N VAL A 47 6.11 17.20 -8.47
CA VAL A 47 5.84 15.77 -8.21
C VAL A 47 4.95 15.59 -6.98
N SER A 48 5.31 16.20 -5.86
CA SER A 48 4.58 16.05 -4.61
C SER A 48 3.15 16.59 -4.71
N ARG A 49 2.96 17.77 -5.29
CA ARG A 49 1.61 18.37 -5.48
C ARG A 49 0.72 17.51 -6.37
N ALA A 50 1.24 17.07 -7.52
CA ALA A 50 0.49 16.19 -8.41
C ALA A 50 0.14 14.86 -7.72
N ALA A 51 1.07 14.30 -6.94
CA ALA A 51 0.82 13.07 -6.19
C ALA A 51 -0.28 13.25 -5.13
N VAL A 52 -0.30 14.37 -4.38
CA VAL A 52 -1.37 14.71 -3.42
C VAL A 52 -2.70 14.87 -4.14
N GLU A 53 -2.74 15.59 -5.26
CA GLU A 53 -3.97 15.79 -6.03
C GLU A 53 -4.53 14.47 -6.55
N LYS A 54 -3.69 13.66 -7.18
CA LYS A 54 -4.12 12.36 -7.72
C LYS A 54 -4.45 11.34 -6.65
N SER A 55 -3.79 11.38 -5.48
CA SER A 55 -4.16 10.51 -4.36
C SER A 55 -5.56 10.82 -3.84
N SER A 56 -5.92 12.10 -3.73
CA SER A 56 -7.25 12.52 -3.29
C SER A 56 -8.39 12.15 -4.27
N GLU A 57 -8.06 11.96 -5.56
CA GLU A 57 -9.00 11.47 -6.57
C GLU A 57 -9.24 9.96 -6.47
N LEU A 58 -8.21 9.20 -6.09
CA LEU A 58 -8.23 7.72 -6.08
C LEU A 58 -8.63 7.13 -4.71
N ILE A 59 -8.39 7.85 -3.62
CA ILE A 59 -8.81 7.42 -2.28
C ILE A 59 -10.34 7.48 -2.21
N PRO A 60 -11.01 6.38 -1.78
CA PRO A 60 -12.45 6.40 -1.60
C PRO A 60 -12.89 7.52 -0.66
N ARG A 61 -13.94 8.25 -1.04
CA ARG A 61 -14.48 9.36 -0.25
C ARG A 61 -15.33 8.82 0.90
N THR A 62 -14.68 8.52 2.01
CA THR A 62 -15.29 8.07 3.25
C THR A 62 -14.54 8.68 4.42
N TYR A 63 -15.14 8.67 5.59
CA TYR A 63 -14.47 9.07 6.82
C TYR A 63 -13.52 7.97 7.29
N TYR A 64 -12.29 8.35 7.63
CA TYR A 64 -11.28 7.47 8.19
C TYR A 64 -10.97 7.88 9.63
N PRO A 65 -11.25 7.03 10.64
CA PRO A 65 -10.93 7.34 12.04
C PRO A 65 -9.46 7.68 12.26
N THR A 66 -8.55 6.93 11.65
CA THR A 66 -7.09 7.13 11.83
C THR A 66 -6.35 7.07 10.50
N GLY A 67 -5.66 8.16 10.16
CA GLY A 67 -4.78 8.25 9.01
C GLY A 67 -3.31 8.37 9.42
N LEU A 68 -2.42 7.64 8.75
CA LEU A 68 -0.98 7.66 8.95
C LEU A 68 -0.27 7.93 7.64
N GLN A 69 0.61 8.94 7.63
CA GLN A 69 1.52 9.21 6.52
C GLN A 69 2.96 8.96 6.95
N LEU A 70 3.66 8.09 6.23
CA LEU A 70 5.07 7.79 6.46
C LEU A 70 5.85 7.96 5.16
N GLY A 71 6.86 8.81 5.16
CA GLY A 71 7.72 8.98 4.00
C GLY A 71 8.55 10.25 4.05
N PRO A 72 9.50 10.39 3.13
CA PRO A 72 10.43 11.52 3.11
C PRO A 72 9.85 12.79 2.47
N GLY A 73 8.66 12.72 1.88
CA GLY A 73 8.02 13.85 1.19
C GLY A 73 7.52 14.92 2.15
N PRO A 74 7.64 16.22 1.78
CA PRO A 74 7.21 17.33 2.63
C PRO A 74 5.71 17.60 2.57
N GLU A 75 5.02 17.15 1.54
CA GLU A 75 3.62 17.46 1.31
C GLU A 75 2.70 16.60 2.18
N ASP A 76 1.59 17.19 2.59
CA ASP A 76 0.58 16.54 3.41
C ASP A 76 -0.50 15.89 2.53
N PHE A 77 -0.42 14.57 2.39
CA PHE A 77 -1.39 13.78 1.63
C PHE A 77 -2.70 13.58 2.38
N LEU A 78 -2.68 13.74 3.71
CA LEU A 78 -3.86 13.59 4.55
C LEU A 78 -4.75 14.84 4.55
N SER A 79 -4.23 15.99 4.15
CA SER A 79 -4.94 17.29 4.19
C SER A 79 -6.24 17.37 3.39
N LYS A 80 -6.42 16.49 2.40
CA LYS A 80 -7.60 16.43 1.52
C LYS A 80 -8.54 15.28 1.81
N VAL A 81 -8.31 14.57 2.93
CA VAL A 81 -9.08 13.39 3.31
C VAL A 81 -9.85 13.69 4.59
N ASP A 82 -11.06 13.17 4.70
CA ASP A 82 -11.88 13.30 5.91
C ASP A 82 -11.39 12.33 7.00
N LEU A 83 -10.73 12.87 8.03
CA LEU A 83 -10.00 12.13 9.05
C LEU A 83 -10.37 12.55 10.47
N GLY A 84 -10.40 11.56 11.37
CA GLY A 84 -10.48 11.82 12.81
C GLY A 84 -9.13 12.19 13.42
N LEU A 85 -8.11 11.34 13.24
CA LEU A 85 -6.75 11.53 13.72
C LEU A 85 -5.75 11.43 12.57
N ALA A 86 -4.95 12.47 12.36
CA ALA A 86 -3.87 12.49 11.39
C ALA A 86 -2.51 12.36 12.07
N ILE A 87 -1.74 11.34 11.69
CA ILE A 87 -0.39 11.06 12.19
C ILE A 87 0.59 11.23 11.01
N HIS A 88 1.62 12.04 11.21
CA HIS A 88 2.58 12.38 10.16
C HIS A 88 4.00 11.95 10.50
N SER A 89 4.80 11.69 9.48
CA SER A 89 6.25 11.59 9.62
C SER A 89 6.86 12.98 9.89
N PRO A 90 8.06 13.07 10.51
CA PRO A 90 8.70 14.36 10.81
C PRO A 90 9.05 15.18 9.56
N SER A 91 9.10 14.55 8.39
CA SER A 91 9.42 15.20 7.11
C SER A 91 8.23 15.95 6.52
N THR A 92 7.01 15.64 6.95
CA THR A 92 5.78 16.22 6.41
C THR A 92 5.53 17.61 6.99
N ARG A 93 5.19 18.56 6.13
CA ARG A 93 4.80 19.93 6.52
C ARG A 93 3.27 20.02 6.62
N ALA A 94 2.71 19.37 7.62
CA ALA A 94 1.29 19.46 7.88
C ALA A 94 0.92 20.85 8.41
N SER A 95 -0.17 21.42 7.93
CA SER A 95 -0.67 22.72 8.37
C SER A 95 -1.13 22.69 9.83
N ASN A 96 -1.59 21.54 10.29
CA ASN A 96 -2.01 21.29 11.66
C ASN A 96 -1.63 19.86 12.09
N PRO A 97 -0.36 19.61 12.47
CA PRO A 97 0.07 18.27 12.85
C PRO A 97 -0.55 17.88 14.19
N GLN A 98 -1.49 16.92 14.15
CA GLN A 98 -2.11 16.38 15.37
C GLN A 98 -1.13 15.49 16.12
N CYS A 99 -0.34 14.69 15.39
CA CYS A 99 0.69 13.83 15.94
C CYS A 99 1.84 13.65 14.96
N THR A 100 3.07 13.67 15.44
CA THR A 100 4.27 13.39 14.64
C THR A 100 4.98 12.16 15.16
N LEU A 101 5.26 11.21 14.25
CA LEU A 101 5.90 9.94 14.58
C LEU A 101 7.31 9.85 13.99
N THR A 102 8.30 9.65 14.85
CA THR A 102 9.68 9.33 14.44
C THR A 102 9.93 7.84 14.65
N THR A 103 9.87 7.06 13.56
CA THR A 103 10.10 5.62 13.61
C THR A 103 10.71 5.12 12.30
N ALA A 104 11.31 3.93 12.35
CA ALA A 104 11.70 3.21 11.14
C ALA A 104 10.45 2.64 10.46
N SER A 105 10.38 2.75 9.13
CA SER A 105 9.24 2.25 8.35
C SER A 105 9.10 0.72 8.39
N GLU A 106 10.16 0.02 8.78
CA GLU A 106 10.25 -1.44 8.90
C GLU A 106 9.72 -1.98 10.25
N ALA A 107 9.48 -1.08 11.24
CA ALA A 107 9.00 -1.47 12.58
C ALA A 107 8.14 -0.33 13.15
N LEU A 108 6.84 -0.44 12.97
CA LEU A 108 5.89 0.60 13.34
C LEU A 108 5.32 0.34 14.75
N PRO A 109 5.28 1.35 15.64
CA PRO A 109 4.80 1.19 17.02
C PRO A 109 3.26 1.25 17.12
N PHE A 110 2.59 0.56 16.20
CA PHE A 110 1.13 0.50 16.16
C PHE A 110 0.63 -0.92 16.40
N SER A 111 -0.50 -1.02 17.06
CA SER A 111 -1.19 -2.30 17.20
C SER A 111 -1.67 -2.80 15.84
N ALA A 112 -1.76 -4.12 15.67
CA ALA A 112 -2.32 -4.69 14.46
C ALA A 112 -3.76 -4.19 14.25
N ARG A 113 -4.08 -3.85 12.99
CA ARG A 113 -5.43 -3.40 12.57
C ARG A 113 -5.92 -2.10 13.23
N SER A 114 -5.02 -1.16 13.49
CA SER A 114 -5.35 0.12 14.16
C SER A 114 -5.39 1.33 13.22
N ILE A 115 -4.96 1.20 11.98
CA ILE A 115 -4.86 2.30 11.00
C ILE A 115 -5.85 2.06 9.87
N ASP A 116 -6.69 3.05 9.59
CA ASP A 116 -7.72 2.96 8.53
C ASP A 116 -7.21 3.45 7.17
N LEU A 117 -6.33 4.45 7.17
CA LEU A 117 -5.69 4.96 5.97
C LEU A 117 -4.18 5.07 6.18
N LEU A 118 -3.40 4.37 5.37
CA LEU A 118 -1.94 4.44 5.40
C LEU A 118 -1.41 4.95 4.06
N ILE A 119 -0.61 6.02 4.08
CA ILE A 119 0.00 6.61 2.89
C ILE A 119 1.52 6.51 2.99
N LEU A 120 2.15 5.95 1.98
CA LEU A 120 3.59 5.71 1.87
C LEU A 120 4.18 6.49 0.68
N PRO A 121 4.37 7.83 0.79
CA PRO A 121 4.96 8.63 -0.28
C PRO A 121 6.46 8.37 -0.37
N HIS A 122 6.90 7.71 -1.45
CA HIS A 122 8.30 7.38 -1.75
C HIS A 122 9.04 6.59 -0.65
N THR A 123 8.32 5.99 0.28
CA THR A 123 8.89 5.24 1.41
C THR A 123 9.62 3.99 0.92
N LEU A 124 9.03 3.28 -0.05
CA LEU A 124 9.59 2.04 -0.58
C LEU A 124 10.87 2.28 -1.38
N ASP A 125 10.97 3.44 -2.07
CA ASP A 125 12.12 3.79 -2.90
C ASP A 125 13.40 4.02 -2.08
N PHE A 126 13.24 4.39 -0.81
CA PHE A 126 14.34 4.75 0.10
C PHE A 126 14.48 3.80 1.29
N SER A 127 13.68 2.75 1.37
CA SER A 127 13.84 1.66 2.34
C SER A 127 14.86 0.64 1.85
N ASN A 128 15.64 0.10 2.78
CA ASN A 128 16.54 -1.03 2.50
C ASN A 128 15.76 -2.35 2.32
N GLU A 129 14.59 -2.46 2.98
CA GLU A 129 13.75 -3.67 2.99
C GLU A 129 12.29 -3.34 2.62
N PRO A 130 12.00 -2.97 1.35
CA PRO A 130 10.64 -2.53 0.96
C PRO A 130 9.56 -3.60 1.17
N HIS A 131 9.92 -4.87 1.10
CA HIS A 131 9.00 -5.97 1.45
C HIS A 131 8.59 -5.97 2.91
N ARG A 132 9.54 -5.65 3.81
CA ARG A 132 9.28 -5.58 5.24
C ARG A 132 8.37 -4.40 5.57
N VAL A 133 8.62 -3.25 4.93
CA VAL A 133 7.73 -2.08 5.03
C VAL A 133 6.30 -2.42 4.63
N LEU A 134 6.10 -3.09 3.48
CA LEU A 134 4.76 -3.46 3.04
C LEU A 134 4.09 -4.50 3.94
N ARG A 135 4.85 -5.44 4.49
CA ARG A 135 4.33 -6.43 5.44
C ARG A 135 3.87 -5.76 6.72
N GLU A 136 4.68 -4.84 7.24
CA GLU A 136 4.35 -4.04 8.43
C GLU A 136 3.12 -3.17 8.17
N ALA A 137 3.08 -2.47 7.04
CA ALA A 137 1.92 -1.72 6.58
C ALA A 137 0.65 -2.59 6.54
N GLY A 138 0.76 -3.78 5.97
CA GLY A 138 -0.35 -4.75 5.94
C GLY A 138 -0.79 -5.23 7.33
N SER A 139 0.11 -5.35 8.30
CA SER A 139 -0.21 -5.81 9.66
C SER A 139 -1.01 -4.77 10.44
N ILE A 140 -0.59 -3.50 10.40
CA ILE A 140 -1.22 -2.40 11.15
C ILE A 140 -2.52 -1.91 10.52
N LEU A 141 -2.71 -2.14 9.22
CA LEU A 141 -3.89 -1.70 8.48
C LEU A 141 -5.14 -2.43 8.98
N ALA A 142 -6.21 -1.70 9.25
CA ALA A 142 -7.51 -2.23 9.64
C ALA A 142 -8.15 -3.08 8.53
N ALA A 143 -9.18 -3.86 8.87
CA ALA A 143 -9.99 -4.54 7.86
C ALA A 143 -10.72 -3.49 7.02
N GLU A 144 -10.71 -3.62 5.69
CA GLU A 144 -11.19 -2.61 4.71
C GLU A 144 -10.34 -1.33 4.68
N GLY A 145 -9.27 -1.24 5.48
CA GLY A 145 -8.36 -0.11 5.49
C GLY A 145 -7.65 0.09 4.15
N ILE A 146 -7.33 1.32 3.83
CA ILE A 146 -6.76 1.74 2.54
C ILE A 146 -5.25 1.96 2.68
N LEU A 147 -4.49 1.38 1.76
CA LEU A 147 -3.07 1.61 1.57
C LEU A 147 -2.85 2.40 0.28
N VAL A 148 -2.12 3.51 0.38
CA VAL A 148 -1.68 4.30 -0.77
C VAL A 148 -0.17 4.24 -0.84
N VAL A 149 0.37 3.85 -1.99
CA VAL A 149 1.82 3.84 -2.24
C VAL A 149 2.12 4.74 -3.43
N CYS A 150 3.04 5.68 -3.22
CA CYS A 150 3.61 6.51 -4.27
C CYS A 150 5.10 6.16 -4.42
N GLY A 151 5.58 5.98 -5.65
CA GLY A 151 6.98 5.63 -5.90
C GLY A 151 7.47 6.02 -7.28
N PHE A 152 8.80 5.97 -7.47
CA PHE A 152 9.44 6.20 -8.77
C PHE A 152 9.46 4.92 -9.60
N ASN A 153 9.11 5.05 -10.88
CA ASN A 153 9.03 3.91 -11.78
C ASN A 153 10.40 3.61 -12.40
N ARG A 154 10.85 2.37 -12.24
CA ARG A 154 12.09 1.88 -12.84
C ARG A 154 12.07 1.87 -14.37
N TRP A 155 10.91 1.60 -14.98
CA TRP A 155 10.74 1.47 -16.42
C TRP A 155 10.35 2.79 -17.14
N SER A 156 10.79 3.91 -16.62
CA SER A 156 10.52 5.24 -17.13
C SER A 156 11.82 5.95 -17.55
N LEU A 157 11.67 7.12 -18.17
CA LEU A 157 12.80 8.02 -18.44
C LEU A 157 13.55 8.41 -17.14
N TRP A 158 12.82 8.44 -16.01
CA TRP A 158 13.39 8.67 -14.69
C TRP A 158 14.25 7.48 -14.24
N GLY A 159 13.77 6.26 -14.45
CA GLY A 159 14.53 5.04 -14.19
C GLY A 159 15.76 4.92 -15.09
N LEU A 160 15.65 5.30 -16.38
CA LEU A 160 16.77 5.34 -17.30
C LEU A 160 17.84 6.34 -16.84
N ARG A 161 17.43 7.57 -16.46
CA ARG A 161 18.37 8.55 -15.90
C ARG A 161 19.09 8.00 -14.67
N ARG A 162 18.38 7.32 -13.76
CA ARG A 162 18.98 6.65 -12.61
C ARG A 162 20.02 5.60 -13.03
N ALA A 163 19.73 4.83 -14.07
CA ALA A 163 20.62 3.77 -14.54
C ALA A 163 21.93 4.33 -15.13
N VAL A 164 21.87 5.45 -15.87
CA VAL A 164 23.02 6.07 -16.51
C VAL A 164 23.79 7.04 -15.60
N THR A 165 23.23 7.43 -14.45
CA THR A 165 23.90 8.31 -13.49
C THR A 165 24.96 7.53 -12.72
N PHE A 166 26.22 7.94 -12.82
CA PHE A 166 27.35 7.33 -12.10
C PHE A 166 27.25 7.58 -10.59
N ARG A 167 27.88 6.72 -9.79
CA ARG A 167 27.93 6.87 -8.33
C ARG A 167 29.01 7.91 -7.94
N PRO A 168 28.77 8.72 -6.87
CA PRO A 168 27.58 8.76 -6.00
C PRO A 168 26.39 9.44 -6.70
N ARG A 169 25.21 8.83 -6.57
CA ARG A 169 23.99 9.36 -7.15
C ARG A 169 23.36 10.42 -6.23
N PRO A 170 23.10 11.65 -6.72
CA PRO A 170 22.36 12.63 -5.94
C PRO A 170 20.89 12.18 -5.76
N SER A 171 20.23 12.68 -4.72
CA SER A 171 18.77 12.45 -4.57
C SER A 171 17.99 13.08 -5.73
N PRO A 172 16.92 12.43 -6.20
CA PRO A 172 16.30 11.19 -5.71
C PRO A 172 16.89 9.91 -6.32
N TRP A 173 17.91 10.01 -7.20
CA TRP A 173 18.50 8.89 -7.94
C TRP A 173 19.24 7.89 -7.05
N SER A 174 19.48 8.24 -5.79
CA SER A 174 20.07 7.35 -4.78
C SER A 174 19.10 6.24 -4.33
N GLY A 175 17.78 6.46 -4.47
CA GLY A 175 16.74 5.49 -4.11
C GLY A 175 16.69 4.27 -5.05
N ASP A 176 16.07 3.19 -4.62
CA ASP A 176 15.82 1.99 -5.42
C ASP A 176 14.43 2.06 -6.05
N PHE A 177 14.39 2.46 -7.33
CA PHE A 177 13.12 2.59 -8.07
C PHE A 177 12.51 1.21 -8.31
N LEU A 178 11.26 1.05 -7.90
CA LEU A 178 10.50 -0.17 -8.04
C LEU A 178 9.53 -0.06 -9.23
N SER A 179 9.28 -1.17 -9.92
CA SER A 179 8.22 -1.18 -10.93
C SER A 179 6.85 -1.29 -10.25
N PRO A 180 5.81 -0.59 -10.76
CA PRO A 180 4.47 -0.68 -10.20
C PRO A 180 3.91 -2.10 -10.21
N ALA A 181 4.21 -2.90 -11.24
CA ALA A 181 3.80 -4.31 -11.31
C ALA A 181 4.35 -5.12 -10.14
N ARG A 182 5.64 -4.95 -9.81
CA ARG A 182 6.28 -5.65 -8.68
C ARG A 182 5.64 -5.28 -7.35
N VAL A 183 5.36 -3.99 -7.13
CA VAL A 183 4.70 -3.53 -5.90
C VAL A 183 3.27 -4.08 -5.82
N GLN A 184 2.52 -4.11 -6.93
CA GLN A 184 1.19 -4.73 -6.99
C GLN A 184 1.22 -6.22 -6.64
N ASP A 185 2.20 -6.98 -7.15
CA ASP A 185 2.34 -8.39 -6.84
C ASP A 185 2.58 -8.62 -5.33
N TRP A 186 3.46 -7.80 -4.73
CA TRP A 186 3.69 -7.85 -3.28
C TRP A 186 2.43 -7.50 -2.47
N MET A 187 1.68 -6.48 -2.89
CA MET A 187 0.41 -6.13 -2.25
C MET A 187 -0.60 -7.29 -2.32
N ARG A 188 -0.73 -7.94 -3.48
CA ARG A 188 -1.64 -9.10 -3.66
C ARG A 188 -1.25 -10.27 -2.77
N LEU A 189 0.05 -10.56 -2.65
CA LEU A 189 0.56 -11.61 -1.74
C LEU A 189 0.24 -11.32 -0.27
N LEU A 190 0.13 -10.04 0.10
CA LEU A 190 -0.26 -9.61 1.45
C LEU A 190 -1.79 -9.53 1.66
N GLY A 191 -2.59 -9.99 0.69
CA GLY A 191 -4.05 -9.97 0.77
C GLY A 191 -4.66 -8.59 0.53
N LEU A 192 -3.92 -7.67 -0.10
CA LEU A 192 -4.41 -6.35 -0.48
C LEU A 192 -5.03 -6.41 -1.88
N GLU A 193 -6.24 -5.89 -2.03
CA GLU A 193 -6.93 -5.74 -3.30
C GLU A 193 -6.61 -4.38 -3.92
N ILE A 194 -6.09 -4.38 -5.15
CA ILE A 194 -5.79 -3.14 -5.86
C ILE A 194 -7.11 -2.50 -6.31
N LEU A 195 -7.40 -1.31 -5.82
CA LEU A 195 -8.56 -0.53 -6.22
C LEU A 195 -8.30 0.29 -7.49
N GLY A 196 -7.07 0.75 -7.64
CA GLY A 196 -6.67 1.54 -8.79
C GLY A 196 -5.22 2.00 -8.72
N GLY A 197 -4.80 2.65 -9.78
CA GLY A 197 -3.48 3.27 -9.87
C GLY A 197 -3.43 4.34 -10.93
N LYS A 198 -2.50 5.26 -10.80
CA LYS A 198 -2.25 6.34 -11.76
C LYS A 198 -0.75 6.47 -11.98
N MET A 199 -0.37 6.70 -13.23
CA MET A 199 0.98 7.07 -13.62
C MET A 199 1.04 8.57 -13.89
N MET A 200 2.19 9.18 -13.61
CA MET A 200 2.41 10.62 -13.73
C MET A 200 3.83 10.88 -14.21
N PHE A 201 4.10 12.11 -14.70
CA PHE A 201 5.43 12.57 -15.11
C PHE A 201 6.05 11.73 -16.22
N TYR A 202 5.41 11.74 -17.40
CA TYR A 202 5.93 11.09 -18.60
C TYR A 202 7.10 11.85 -19.24
N GLN A 203 7.33 13.08 -18.81
CA GLN A 203 8.44 13.91 -19.27
C GLN A 203 9.79 13.50 -18.67
N PRO A 204 10.91 13.82 -19.36
CA PRO A 204 12.24 13.66 -18.79
C PRO A 204 12.40 14.45 -17.49
N PRO A 205 13.15 13.94 -16.50
CA PRO A 205 13.35 14.59 -15.20
C PRO A 205 14.37 15.74 -15.27
N VAL A 206 14.06 16.78 -16.07
CA VAL A 206 14.90 17.98 -16.20
C VAL A 206 14.23 19.18 -15.51
N SER A 207 15.03 19.94 -14.77
CA SER A 207 14.54 21.08 -13.97
C SER A 207 14.31 22.35 -14.80
N ALA A 208 14.36 22.28 -16.14
CA ALA A 208 14.17 23.43 -17.02
C ALA A 208 12.71 23.90 -16.94
N SER A 209 12.49 25.08 -16.37
CA SER A 209 11.17 25.69 -16.17
C SER A 209 10.32 25.85 -17.45
N GLY A 210 10.95 25.94 -18.61
CA GLY A 210 10.28 26.00 -19.91
C GLY A 210 9.65 24.65 -20.34
N LEU A 211 10.21 23.52 -19.92
CA LEU A 211 9.71 22.19 -20.25
C LEU A 211 8.50 21.80 -19.38
N LEU A 212 8.50 22.26 -18.11
CA LEU A 212 7.38 22.03 -17.21
C LEU A 212 6.06 22.66 -17.70
N ARG A 213 6.13 23.77 -18.46
CA ARG A 213 4.95 24.42 -19.07
C ARG A 213 4.37 23.71 -20.29
N LYS A 214 5.16 22.86 -20.97
CA LYS A 214 4.71 22.04 -22.11
C LYS A 214 4.29 20.64 -21.69
N SER A 215 4.25 20.36 -20.39
CA SER A 215 4.03 19.01 -19.86
C SER A 215 2.60 18.49 -20.02
N ASP A 216 1.59 19.37 -20.10
CA ASP A 216 0.19 18.95 -20.21
C ASP A 216 -0.10 18.10 -21.46
N PHE A 217 0.58 18.41 -22.58
CA PHE A 217 0.47 17.59 -23.78
C PHE A 217 1.13 16.21 -23.59
N LEU A 218 2.33 16.17 -22.99
CA LEU A 218 3.06 14.92 -22.75
C LEU A 218 2.36 14.05 -21.69
N GLU A 219 1.73 14.64 -20.69
CA GLU A 219 0.92 13.92 -19.72
C GLU A 219 -0.30 13.26 -20.38
N LYS A 220 -1.07 14.01 -21.20
CA LYS A 220 -2.22 13.49 -21.92
C LYS A 220 -1.84 12.43 -22.98
N ALA A 221 -0.76 12.66 -23.71
CA ALA A 221 -0.24 11.72 -24.69
C ALA A 221 0.32 10.46 -24.00
N GLY A 222 1.09 10.61 -22.93
CA GLY A 222 1.67 9.51 -22.17
C GLY A 222 0.61 8.61 -21.54
N ASP A 223 -0.41 9.18 -20.91
CA ASP A 223 -1.53 8.44 -20.31
C ASP A 223 -2.30 7.61 -21.38
N ARG A 224 -2.36 8.10 -22.61
CA ARG A 224 -3.06 7.43 -23.72
C ARG A 224 -2.20 6.40 -24.46
N TRP A 225 -0.92 6.70 -24.75
CA TRP A 225 -0.08 5.90 -25.64
C TRP A 225 0.93 5.01 -24.90
N TRP A 226 1.39 5.44 -23.70
CA TRP A 226 2.42 4.73 -22.93
C TRP A 226 2.09 4.70 -21.42
N PRO A 227 0.94 4.17 -21.03
CA PRO A 227 0.45 4.28 -19.64
C PRO A 227 1.40 3.71 -18.58
N LEU A 228 2.37 2.87 -18.95
CA LEU A 228 3.31 2.24 -18.02
C LEU A 228 4.65 2.98 -17.89
N LEU A 229 4.91 4.02 -18.70
CA LEU A 229 6.19 4.72 -18.75
C LEU A 229 6.25 6.01 -17.91
N GLY A 230 5.22 6.36 -17.18
CA GLY A 230 5.24 7.49 -16.25
C GLY A 230 6.37 7.37 -15.22
N GLY A 231 7.01 8.50 -14.89
CA GLY A 231 8.14 8.57 -13.96
C GLY A 231 7.77 8.26 -12.52
N VAL A 232 6.54 8.57 -12.14
CA VAL A 232 5.98 8.37 -10.80
C VAL A 232 4.69 7.57 -10.91
N TYR A 233 4.51 6.59 -10.03
CA TYR A 233 3.26 5.84 -9.90
C TYR A 233 2.59 6.10 -8.57
N LEU A 234 1.29 5.98 -8.57
CA LEU A 234 0.43 5.96 -7.41
C LEU A 234 -0.43 4.69 -7.45
N LEU A 235 -0.43 3.91 -6.39
CA LEU A 235 -1.23 2.70 -6.24
C LEU A 235 -2.11 2.82 -5.01
N VAL A 236 -3.38 2.47 -5.14
CA VAL A 236 -4.34 2.41 -4.04
C VAL A 236 -4.85 0.99 -3.90
N ALA A 237 -4.74 0.46 -2.70
CA ALA A 237 -5.18 -0.90 -2.38
C ALA A 237 -5.99 -0.91 -1.09
N ARG A 238 -6.87 -1.90 -0.96
CA ARG A 238 -7.72 -2.13 0.20
C ARG A 238 -7.38 -3.47 0.84
N LYS A 239 -7.29 -3.51 2.15
CA LYS A 239 -7.12 -4.77 2.89
C LYS A 239 -8.45 -5.52 2.92
N LYS A 240 -8.47 -6.69 2.26
CA LYS A 240 -9.67 -7.55 2.29
C LYS A 240 -9.99 -7.94 3.73
N ARG A 241 -11.27 -7.93 4.08
CA ARG A 241 -11.73 -8.70 5.22
C ARG A 241 -11.44 -10.15 4.91
N LEU A 242 -10.68 -10.80 5.76
CA LEU A 242 -10.72 -12.24 5.85
C LEU A 242 -12.13 -12.58 6.39
N GLY A 243 -13.13 -12.59 5.50
CA GLY A 243 -14.41 -13.18 5.81
C GLY A 243 -14.07 -14.63 6.16
N PHE A 244 -14.36 -15.05 7.38
CA PHE A 244 -14.73 -16.43 7.59
C PHE A 244 -15.93 -16.64 6.68
N THR A 245 -15.71 -17.06 5.46
CA THR A 245 -16.67 -17.85 4.73
C THR A 245 -16.77 -19.10 5.58
N GLY A 246 -17.66 -19.06 6.57
CA GLY A 246 -18.08 -20.27 7.21
C GLY A 246 -18.47 -21.17 6.05
N ALA A 247 -17.60 -22.13 5.72
CA ALA A 247 -17.99 -23.19 4.86
C ALA A 247 -19.28 -23.70 5.51
N LYS A 248 -20.42 -23.38 4.92
CA LYS A 248 -21.64 -24.16 5.14
C LYS A 248 -21.21 -25.53 4.70
N GLN A 249 -20.62 -26.26 5.63
CA GLN A 249 -20.51 -27.69 5.56
C GLN A 249 -21.95 -28.11 5.35
N ARG A 250 -22.35 -28.31 4.09
CA ARG A 250 -23.50 -29.12 3.77
C ARG A 250 -23.17 -30.42 4.47
N MET A 251 -23.67 -30.56 5.69
CA MET A 251 -23.84 -31.88 6.27
C MET A 251 -24.57 -32.65 5.19
N ALA A 252 -23.82 -33.45 4.46
CA ALA A 252 -24.39 -34.54 3.68
C ALA A 252 -25.23 -35.29 4.73
N ARG A 253 -26.55 -35.09 4.67
CA ARG A 253 -27.46 -35.98 5.40
C ARG A 253 -27.08 -37.34 4.95
N HIS A 254 -26.30 -38.03 5.77
CA HIS A 254 -26.19 -39.50 5.67
C HIS A 254 -27.64 -39.97 5.74
N ARG A 255 -28.18 -40.34 4.61
CA ARG A 255 -29.38 -41.20 4.58
C ARG A 255 -29.01 -42.42 5.40
N PRO A 256 -29.73 -42.72 6.48
CA PRO A 256 -29.48 -43.98 7.18
C PRO A 256 -29.64 -45.08 6.13
N PHE A 257 -28.68 -45.95 6.07
CA PHE A 257 -28.67 -47.16 5.23
C PHE A 257 -29.89 -47.98 5.66
N SER A 258 -30.96 -47.97 4.87
CA SER A 258 -32.16 -48.79 5.13
C SER A 258 -31.81 -50.22 4.79
N ILE A 259 -31.88 -51.11 5.81
CA ILE A 259 -31.56 -52.56 5.73
C ILE A 259 -32.67 -53.34 5.02
N ASP A 260 -33.72 -52.65 4.47
CA ASP A 260 -34.88 -53.29 3.83
C ASP A 260 -34.63 -53.87 2.43
N ALA A 261 -33.38 -53.85 1.93
CA ALA A 261 -33.08 -54.37 0.59
C ALA A 261 -32.51 -55.81 0.57
N MET A 262 -32.52 -56.54 1.68
CA MET A 262 -32.11 -57.95 1.74
C MET A 262 -33.18 -58.89 2.33
N ALA A 263 -34.41 -58.78 1.87
CA ALA A 263 -35.40 -59.86 2.10
C ALA A 263 -35.17 -60.94 1.02
N PRO A 264 -34.90 -62.23 1.38
CA PRO A 264 -34.81 -63.26 0.38
C PRO A 264 -36.18 -63.53 -0.26
N THR A 265 -36.22 -63.45 -1.56
CA THR A 265 -37.40 -63.83 -2.36
C THR A 265 -37.61 -65.31 -2.27
N ILE A 266 -38.60 -65.78 -1.51
CA ILE A 266 -39.01 -67.18 -1.48
C ILE A 266 -39.73 -67.47 -2.80
N PRO A 267 -39.32 -68.52 -3.60
CA PRO A 267 -39.96 -68.86 -4.86
C PRO A 267 -41.33 -69.47 -4.57
N ARG A 268 -42.35 -68.93 -5.20
CA ARG A 268 -43.76 -69.40 -5.14
C ARG A 268 -43.85 -70.75 -5.77
N GLN A 269 -44.25 -71.77 -4.96
CA GLN A 269 -44.51 -73.14 -5.48
C GLN A 269 -45.71 -73.09 -6.40
N THR A 270 -45.54 -73.57 -7.63
CA THR A 270 -46.56 -73.82 -8.61
C THR A 270 -47.34 -75.09 -8.20
N LYS A 271 -48.63 -74.94 -7.92
CA LYS A 271 -49.56 -76.08 -7.73
C LYS A 271 -49.65 -76.89 -9.02
N ILE A 272 -49.15 -78.12 -8.96
CA ILE A 272 -49.38 -79.13 -10.02
C ILE A 272 -50.79 -79.61 -9.86
N GLY A 273 -51.62 -79.41 -10.90
CA GLY A 273 -52.97 -79.94 -10.98
C GLY A 273 -52.93 -81.42 -11.23
N GLY A 274 -53.60 -82.21 -10.36
CA GLY A 274 -53.82 -83.59 -10.55
C GLY A 274 -54.97 -83.92 -11.55
N PRO A 275 -54.92 -85.13 -12.17
CA PRO A 275 -55.85 -85.45 -13.26
C PRO A 275 -57.20 -85.75 -12.73
N ARG A 276 -58.23 -85.39 -13.52
CA ARG A 276 -59.65 -85.81 -13.35
C ARG A 276 -59.87 -87.24 -13.87
N LEU A 277 -60.50 -88.08 -13.09
CA LEU A 277 -61.30 -89.17 -13.50
C LEU A 277 -62.76 -88.79 -13.18
#